data_516132f5fcfaba087635cb7d45b3e52f
#
_entry.id   516132f5fcfaba087635cb7d45b3e52f
#
_cell.length_a   1.000
_cell.length_b   1.000
_cell.length_c   1.000
_cell.angle_alpha   90.00
_cell.angle_beta   90.00
_cell.angle_gamma   90.00
#
_symmetry.space_group_name_H-M   'P 1'
#
loop_
_entity.id
_entity.type
_entity.pdbx_description
1 polymer ?
#
loop_
_entity_poly.entity_id
_entity_poly.type
_entity_poly.pdbx_seq_one_letter_code
_entity_poly.pdbx_strand_id
1 'polypeptide(L)'
;MEEDSKKTAPEAIWPGLEAGVPKPLMPYSPAIKAGGWVFIAGQLASDFKTGLDPSIRQVNPFLKEQLASEADFVLGNLADTIKATGCDIDKDMVRIWQWFVSSRPTYKEFEQGNNWPGISVAPYISVRKNYIDQCPPSSSLSVRELMWRDTNLEVDMICFADDNETTTFGDPNPHMQHVPALRRGDWVFLSSEGPVDWTD
;
A
#
# COMPACT_ATOMS: atom_id res chain seq x y z
N MET A 1 -18.41 37.27 0.97
CA MET A 1 -18.88 36.27 1.97
C MET A 1 -17.74 35.27 2.11
N GLU A 2 -16.91 35.49 3.12
CA GLU A 2 -15.85 34.55 3.49
C GLU A 2 -16.53 33.35 4.15
N GLU A 3 -16.62 32.25 3.43
CA GLU A 3 -16.96 30.97 4.01
C GLU A 3 -15.77 30.51 4.84
N ASP A 4 -15.90 30.69 6.12
CA ASP A 4 -14.95 30.26 7.16
C ASP A 4 -14.81 28.73 7.08
N SER A 5 -13.91 28.27 6.22
CA SER A 5 -13.51 26.86 6.20
C SER A 5 -12.86 26.58 7.55
N LYS A 6 -13.64 26.08 8.51
CA LYS A 6 -13.14 25.52 9.76
C LYS A 6 -12.06 24.52 9.38
N LYS A 7 -10.81 24.94 9.43
CA LYS A 7 -9.65 24.02 9.39
C LYS A 7 -9.84 23.08 10.57
N THR A 8 -10.42 21.91 10.31
CA THR A 8 -10.50 20.86 11.32
C THR A 8 -9.08 20.48 11.68
N ALA A 9 -8.77 20.51 12.96
CA ALA A 9 -7.46 20.06 13.44
C ALA A 9 -7.20 18.63 12.96
N PRO A 10 -5.93 18.28 12.67
CA PRO A 10 -5.60 16.90 12.32
C PRO A 10 -6.05 15.93 13.41
N GLU A 11 -6.70 14.85 13.00
CA GLU A 11 -7.20 13.79 13.86
C GLU A 11 -6.39 12.52 13.64
N ALA A 12 -5.82 11.98 14.73
CA ALA A 12 -5.12 10.71 14.73
C ALA A 12 -6.12 9.55 14.89
N ILE A 13 -6.06 8.57 14.01
CA ILE A 13 -7.00 7.45 13.99
C ILE A 13 -6.25 6.13 14.15
N TRP A 14 -6.77 5.31 15.04
CA TRP A 14 -6.39 3.92 15.21
C TRP A 14 -7.66 3.08 15.37
N PRO A 15 -7.91 2.09 14.49
CA PRO A 15 -9.15 1.30 14.51
C PRO A 15 -9.31 0.40 15.75
N GLY A 16 -8.22 0.12 16.45
CA GLY A 16 -8.23 -0.69 17.66
C GLY A 16 -7.91 -2.17 17.44
N LEU A 17 -7.63 -2.85 18.55
CA LEU A 17 -7.33 -4.29 18.54
C LEU A 17 -8.54 -5.14 18.15
N GLU A 18 -9.74 -4.65 18.43
CA GLU A 18 -10.99 -5.35 18.07
C GLU A 18 -11.18 -5.46 16.56
N ALA A 19 -10.62 -4.51 15.80
CA ALA A 19 -10.57 -4.55 14.35
C ALA A 19 -9.40 -5.37 13.81
N GLY A 20 -8.59 -6.00 14.67
CA GLY A 20 -7.43 -6.78 14.25
C GLY A 20 -6.18 -5.95 13.97
N VAL A 21 -6.25 -4.62 14.07
CA VAL A 21 -5.12 -3.75 13.76
C VAL A 21 -4.20 -3.60 14.98
N PRO A 22 -2.94 -4.07 14.93
CA PRO A 22 -2.01 -3.98 16.03
C PRO A 22 -1.76 -2.54 16.47
N LYS A 23 -1.67 -2.31 17.78
CA LYS A 23 -1.29 -1.00 18.28
C LYS A 23 0.19 -0.74 17.99
N PRO A 24 0.53 0.36 17.29
CA PRO A 24 1.92 0.73 17.10
C PRO A 24 2.66 0.88 18.43
N LEU A 25 3.85 0.32 18.53
CA LEU A 25 4.76 0.53 19.68
C LEU A 25 5.60 1.79 19.53
N MET A 26 5.69 2.32 18.31
CA MET A 26 6.38 3.57 18.02
C MET A 26 5.39 4.75 18.06
N PRO A 27 5.88 5.98 18.25
CA PRO A 27 5.05 7.17 18.35
C PRO A 27 4.52 7.63 16.97
N TYR A 28 3.70 6.81 16.31
CA TYR A 28 2.98 7.18 15.10
C TYR A 28 1.51 6.74 15.20
N SER A 29 0.67 7.33 14.36
CA SER A 29 -0.74 6.94 14.23
C SER A 29 -0.93 6.14 12.95
N PRO A 30 -1.74 5.06 12.94
CA PRO A 30 -2.06 4.32 11.72
C PRO A 30 -2.66 5.18 10.62
N ALA A 31 -3.44 6.20 10.98
CA ALA A 31 -3.89 7.21 10.03
C ALA A 31 -4.00 8.59 10.66
N ILE A 32 -3.86 9.63 9.82
CA ILE A 32 -4.15 11.03 10.16
C ILE A 32 -5.17 11.56 9.16
N LYS A 33 -6.27 12.13 9.69
CA LYS A 33 -7.29 12.81 8.89
C LYS A 33 -7.18 14.32 9.08
N ALA A 34 -7.14 15.07 7.97
CA ALA A 34 -7.06 16.52 7.99
C ALA A 34 -7.65 17.12 6.70
N GLY A 35 -8.69 17.94 6.81
CA GLY A 35 -9.23 18.71 5.69
C GLY A 35 -9.64 17.87 4.46
N GLY A 36 -10.28 16.73 4.68
CA GLY A 36 -10.67 15.77 3.62
C GLY A 36 -9.56 14.77 3.25
N TRP A 37 -8.31 15.06 3.57
CA TRP A 37 -7.21 14.13 3.36
C TRP A 37 -7.12 13.10 4.48
N VAL A 38 -6.80 11.86 4.09
CA VAL A 38 -6.43 10.79 5.00
C VAL A 38 -5.10 10.21 4.56
N PHE A 39 -4.09 10.34 5.42
CA PHE A 39 -2.76 9.78 5.23
C PHE A 39 -2.66 8.53 6.10
N ILE A 40 -2.42 7.41 5.49
CA ILE A 40 -2.34 6.11 6.17
C ILE A 40 -0.88 5.70 6.20
N ALA A 41 -0.38 5.41 7.40
CA ALA A 41 0.99 4.98 7.61
C ALA A 41 1.25 3.62 6.98
N GLY A 42 2.51 3.37 6.60
CA GLY A 42 2.94 2.08 6.09
C GLY A 42 2.60 0.94 7.04
N GLN A 43 1.99 -0.09 6.50
CA GLN A 43 1.61 -1.31 7.21
C GLN A 43 2.49 -2.46 6.76
N LEU A 44 2.99 -3.20 7.74
CA LEU A 44 3.73 -4.44 7.56
C LEU A 44 2.98 -5.59 8.23
N ALA A 45 3.25 -6.81 7.81
CA ALA A 45 2.72 -8.00 8.47
C ALA A 45 3.52 -8.30 9.76
N SER A 46 3.42 -7.39 10.73
CA SER A 46 4.19 -7.43 11.98
C SER A 46 3.27 -7.34 13.20
N ASP A 47 3.64 -8.08 14.25
CA ASP A 47 3.05 -7.95 15.58
C ASP A 47 3.62 -6.78 16.40
N PHE A 48 4.56 -6.01 15.85
CA PHE A 48 5.34 -4.94 16.48
C PHE A 48 6.17 -5.36 17.71
N LYS A 49 6.34 -6.65 17.94
CA LYS A 49 7.09 -7.18 19.08
C LYS A 49 8.22 -8.10 18.65
N THR A 50 7.89 -9.08 17.81
CA THR A 50 8.82 -10.14 17.41
C THR A 50 9.21 -10.12 15.95
N GLY A 51 8.64 -9.19 15.16
CA GLY A 51 8.83 -9.07 13.71
C GLY A 51 7.63 -9.58 12.93
N LEU A 52 7.86 -10.47 11.96
CA LEU A 52 6.76 -11.06 11.18
C LEU A 52 5.72 -11.70 12.10
N ASP A 53 4.45 -11.33 11.90
CA ASP A 53 3.35 -11.83 12.73
C ASP A 53 3.32 -13.37 12.74
N PRO A 54 3.15 -14.00 13.89
CA PRO A 54 3.12 -15.46 14.00
C PRO A 54 2.07 -16.13 13.11
N SER A 55 0.94 -15.47 12.83
CA SER A 55 -0.10 -16.00 11.94
C SER A 55 0.36 -16.11 10.47
N ILE A 56 1.37 -15.34 10.08
CA ILE A 56 1.94 -15.33 8.75
C ILE A 56 3.08 -16.34 8.61
N ARG A 57 3.76 -16.65 9.72
CA ARG A 57 4.85 -17.63 9.72
C ARG A 57 4.34 -18.99 9.30
N GLN A 58 4.74 -19.40 8.11
CA GLN A 58 4.24 -20.66 7.56
C GLN A 58 4.96 -21.85 8.17
N VAL A 59 4.16 -22.76 8.72
CA VAL A 59 4.65 -24.08 9.15
C VAL A 59 4.92 -24.97 7.93
N ASN A 60 4.22 -24.74 6.82
CA ASN A 60 4.38 -25.50 5.60
C ASN A 60 4.45 -24.56 4.37
N PRO A 61 5.64 -24.36 3.79
CA PRO A 61 5.85 -23.44 2.66
C PRO A 61 5.18 -23.90 1.35
N PHE A 62 4.66 -25.15 1.30
CA PHE A 62 3.95 -25.66 0.13
C PHE A 62 2.46 -25.29 0.09
N LEU A 63 1.91 -24.74 1.16
CA LEU A 63 0.47 -24.45 1.23
C LEU A 63 0.08 -23.04 0.79
N LYS A 64 0.91 -22.06 1.06
CA LYS A 64 0.65 -20.65 0.71
C LYS A 64 1.97 -19.88 0.60
N GLU A 65 2.11 -19.03 -0.39
CA GLU A 65 3.26 -18.12 -0.47
C GLU A 65 3.22 -17.07 0.64
N GLN A 66 4.36 -16.80 1.26
CA GLN A 66 4.47 -15.81 2.33
C GLN A 66 3.98 -14.43 1.88
N LEU A 67 4.38 -13.97 0.68
CA LEU A 67 3.96 -12.68 0.15
C LEU A 67 2.44 -12.55 0.03
N ALA A 68 1.73 -13.62 -0.36
CA ALA A 68 0.27 -13.62 -0.39
C ALA A 68 -0.34 -13.52 1.01
N SER A 69 0.27 -14.17 2.01
CA SER A 69 -0.18 -14.10 3.39
C SER A 69 0.08 -12.72 4.00
N GLU A 70 1.25 -12.15 3.74
CA GLU A 70 1.57 -10.78 4.15
C GLU A 70 0.63 -9.75 3.50
N ALA A 71 0.33 -9.92 2.20
CA ALA A 71 -0.60 -9.05 1.49
C ALA A 71 -2.01 -9.07 2.10
N ASP A 72 -2.52 -10.25 2.42
CA ASP A 72 -3.84 -10.41 3.04
C ASP A 72 -3.90 -9.72 4.41
N PHE A 73 -2.88 -9.93 5.25
CA PHE A 73 -2.77 -9.28 6.56
C PHE A 73 -2.68 -7.75 6.44
N VAL A 74 -1.78 -7.26 5.58
CA VAL A 74 -1.52 -5.83 5.41
C VAL A 74 -2.73 -5.11 4.81
N LEU A 75 -3.32 -5.65 3.75
CA LEU A 75 -4.48 -5.03 3.09
C LEU A 75 -5.73 -5.10 3.95
N GLY A 76 -5.91 -6.16 4.75
CA GLY A 76 -6.96 -6.23 5.75
C GLY A 76 -6.84 -5.10 6.79
N ASN A 77 -5.66 -4.93 7.38
CA ASN A 77 -5.39 -3.85 8.33
C ASN A 77 -5.58 -2.46 7.73
N LEU A 78 -5.17 -2.26 6.47
CA LEU A 78 -5.37 -1.01 5.75
C LEU A 78 -6.86 -0.74 5.50
N ALA A 79 -7.62 -1.73 5.05
CA ALA A 79 -9.06 -1.61 4.82
C ALA A 79 -9.80 -1.22 6.12
N ASP A 80 -9.48 -1.88 7.24
CA ASP A 80 -10.05 -1.56 8.54
C ASP A 80 -9.64 -0.15 9.02
N THR A 81 -8.39 0.24 8.77
CA THR A 81 -7.90 1.59 9.09
C THR A 81 -8.62 2.65 8.25
N ILE A 82 -8.76 2.45 6.94
CA ILE A 82 -9.50 3.35 6.04
C ILE A 82 -10.95 3.47 6.50
N LYS A 83 -11.61 2.36 6.77
CA LYS A 83 -12.99 2.33 7.27
C LYS A 83 -13.15 3.11 8.59
N ALA A 84 -12.19 3.00 9.51
CA ALA A 84 -12.21 3.75 10.78
C ALA A 84 -12.09 5.27 10.57
N THR A 85 -11.53 5.73 9.44
CA THR A 85 -11.50 7.16 9.08
C THR A 85 -12.81 7.67 8.50
N GLY A 86 -13.76 6.78 8.20
CA GLY A 86 -15.00 7.07 7.49
C GLY A 86 -14.85 7.10 5.97
N CYS A 87 -13.70 6.71 5.44
CA CYS A 87 -13.46 6.57 4.00
C CYS A 87 -13.79 5.15 3.51
N ASP A 88 -14.00 5.06 2.21
CA ASP A 88 -14.15 3.83 1.45
C ASP A 88 -12.90 3.56 0.62
N ILE A 89 -12.37 2.32 0.68
CA ILE A 89 -11.12 1.98 0.03
C ILE A 89 -11.20 2.07 -1.51
N ASP A 90 -12.34 1.75 -2.11
CA ASP A 90 -12.52 1.81 -3.57
C ASP A 90 -12.87 3.21 -4.04
N LYS A 91 -13.64 3.95 -3.25
CA LYS A 91 -14.14 5.27 -3.63
C LYS A 91 -13.14 6.39 -3.35
N ASP A 92 -12.49 6.35 -2.18
CA ASP A 92 -11.76 7.51 -1.66
C ASP A 92 -10.25 7.38 -1.77
N MET A 93 -9.73 6.18 -2.07
CA MET A 93 -8.30 5.99 -2.26
C MET A 93 -7.82 6.64 -3.57
N VAL A 94 -6.85 7.55 -3.45
CA VAL A 94 -6.31 8.28 -4.59
C VAL A 94 -4.87 7.91 -4.94
N ARG A 95 -4.18 7.22 -4.03
CA ARG A 95 -2.81 6.78 -4.26
C ARG A 95 -2.42 5.62 -3.34
N ILE A 96 -1.56 4.72 -3.86
CA ILE A 96 -0.98 3.59 -3.14
C ILE A 96 0.52 3.48 -3.40
N TRP A 97 1.33 3.22 -2.38
CA TRP A 97 2.73 2.83 -2.49
C TRP A 97 2.91 1.41 -1.96
N GLN A 98 3.75 0.66 -2.65
CA GLN A 98 4.13 -0.69 -2.26
C GLN A 98 5.64 -0.83 -2.26
N TRP A 99 6.16 -1.34 -1.17
CA TRP A 99 7.57 -1.59 -0.93
C TRP A 99 7.78 -3.09 -0.82
N PHE A 100 8.56 -3.65 -1.75
CA PHE A 100 8.82 -5.09 -1.78
C PHE A 100 10.28 -5.35 -1.44
N VAL A 101 10.52 -6.32 -0.54
CA VAL A 101 11.88 -6.80 -0.31
C VAL A 101 12.30 -7.68 -1.48
N SER A 102 13.40 -7.33 -2.14
CA SER A 102 14.01 -8.16 -3.16
C SER A 102 15.53 -8.19 -3.00
N SER A 103 16.12 -9.35 -3.30
CA SER A 103 17.55 -9.44 -3.40
C SER A 103 18.02 -8.63 -4.60
N ARG A 104 19.07 -7.83 -4.41
CA ARG A 104 19.69 -7.05 -5.49
C ARG A 104 21.10 -7.59 -5.75
N PRO A 105 21.52 -7.72 -7.01
CA PRO A 105 22.92 -8.01 -7.29
C PRO A 105 23.80 -6.89 -6.73
N THR A 106 24.98 -7.23 -6.31
CA THR A 106 26.02 -6.26 -6.06
C THR A 106 26.40 -5.57 -7.37
N TYR A 107 27.02 -4.39 -7.31
CA TYR A 107 27.48 -3.71 -8.52
C TYR A 107 28.38 -4.61 -9.38
N LYS A 108 29.22 -5.44 -8.76
CA LYS A 108 30.08 -6.39 -9.44
C LYS A 108 29.30 -7.49 -10.16
N GLU A 109 28.25 -8.02 -9.55
CA GLU A 109 27.38 -9.00 -10.19
C GLU A 109 26.60 -8.39 -11.34
N PHE A 110 26.14 -7.15 -11.21
CA PHE A 110 25.50 -6.40 -12.28
C PHE A 110 26.44 -6.18 -13.46
N GLU A 111 27.69 -5.76 -13.23
CA GLU A 111 28.71 -5.62 -14.29
C GLU A 111 29.03 -6.96 -15.00
N GLN A 112 28.87 -8.06 -14.31
CA GLN A 112 29.04 -9.41 -14.86
C GLN A 112 27.83 -9.89 -15.67
N GLY A 113 26.78 -9.05 -15.84
CA GLY A 113 25.57 -9.41 -16.56
C GLY A 113 24.64 -10.34 -15.79
N ASN A 114 24.81 -10.47 -14.48
CA ASN A 114 23.86 -11.17 -13.62
C ASN A 114 22.58 -10.33 -13.52
N ASN A 115 21.63 -10.64 -14.38
CA ASN A 115 20.32 -10.03 -14.38
C ASN A 115 19.56 -10.42 -13.10
N TRP A 116 18.79 -9.49 -12.58
CA TRP A 116 17.92 -9.70 -11.44
C TRP A 116 16.94 -10.83 -11.70
N PRO A 117 16.79 -11.77 -10.78
CA PRO A 117 15.51 -12.39 -10.61
C PRO A 117 14.57 -11.31 -10.09
N GLY A 118 13.70 -10.77 -10.95
CA GLY A 118 12.64 -9.86 -10.51
C GLY A 118 11.84 -10.56 -9.42
N ILE A 119 11.39 -9.80 -8.42
CA ILE A 119 10.41 -10.33 -7.48
C ILE A 119 9.11 -10.58 -8.24
N SER A 120 8.54 -11.77 -8.11
CA SER A 120 7.18 -11.99 -8.57
C SER A 120 6.21 -11.31 -7.61
N VAL A 121 5.53 -10.26 -8.07
CA VAL A 121 4.46 -9.59 -7.31
C VAL A 121 3.07 -10.18 -7.58
N ALA A 122 2.98 -11.21 -8.41
CA ALA A 122 1.71 -11.85 -8.76
C ALA A 122 0.90 -12.32 -7.53
N PRO A 123 1.49 -12.89 -6.47
CA PRO A 123 0.76 -13.26 -5.27
C PRO A 123 0.12 -12.05 -4.57
N TYR A 124 0.84 -10.93 -4.50
CA TYR A 124 0.32 -9.67 -3.97
C TYR A 124 -0.84 -9.14 -4.82
N ILE A 125 -0.69 -9.07 -6.14
CA ILE A 125 -1.73 -8.60 -7.06
C ILE A 125 -3.00 -9.44 -6.94
N SER A 126 -2.84 -10.77 -6.83
CA SER A 126 -3.97 -11.68 -6.68
C SER A 126 -4.77 -11.41 -5.40
N VAL A 127 -4.08 -11.15 -4.28
CA VAL A 127 -4.74 -10.82 -3.00
C VAL A 127 -5.33 -9.43 -3.03
N ARG A 128 -4.62 -8.43 -3.59
CA ARG A 128 -5.08 -7.04 -3.65
C ARG A 128 -6.46 -6.90 -4.31
N LYS A 129 -6.75 -7.70 -5.32
CA LYS A 129 -8.06 -7.73 -5.99
C LYS A 129 -9.25 -8.08 -5.09
N ASN A 130 -8.99 -8.70 -3.94
CA ASN A 130 -10.04 -9.01 -2.97
C ASN A 130 -10.42 -7.79 -2.11
N TYR A 131 -9.57 -6.74 -2.12
CA TYR A 131 -9.73 -5.54 -1.31
C TYR A 131 -9.99 -4.29 -2.13
N ILE A 132 -9.49 -4.24 -3.36
CA ILE A 132 -9.47 -3.05 -4.21
C ILE A 132 -9.92 -3.45 -5.62
N ASP A 133 -11.09 -2.97 -6.03
CA ASP A 133 -11.67 -3.27 -7.34
C ASP A 133 -10.86 -2.59 -8.46
N GLN A 134 -10.60 -1.29 -8.31
CA GLN A 134 -9.77 -0.54 -9.24
C GLN A 134 -8.60 0.11 -8.52
N CYS A 135 -7.40 -0.39 -8.76
CA CYS A 135 -6.20 0.16 -8.14
C CYS A 135 -5.91 1.58 -8.65
N PRO A 136 -5.84 2.58 -7.76
CA PRO A 136 -5.51 3.94 -8.13
C PRO A 136 -4.06 4.05 -8.62
N PRO A 137 -3.60 5.26 -8.98
CA PRO A 137 -2.20 5.51 -9.27
C PRO A 137 -1.28 4.95 -8.20
N SER A 138 -0.26 4.24 -8.64
CA SER A 138 0.57 3.39 -7.79
C SER A 138 2.06 3.67 -8.00
N SER A 139 2.82 3.48 -6.93
CA SER A 139 4.28 3.39 -7.01
C SER A 139 4.72 2.10 -6.34
N SER A 140 5.50 1.31 -7.05
CA SER A 140 6.08 0.07 -6.53
C SER A 140 7.60 0.20 -6.49
N LEU A 141 8.18 -0.07 -5.33
CA LEU A 141 9.61 0.07 -5.11
C LEU A 141 10.16 -1.23 -4.53
N SER A 142 11.37 -1.55 -4.97
CA SER A 142 12.13 -2.67 -4.44
C SER A 142 13.16 -2.15 -3.44
N VAL A 143 13.19 -2.74 -2.24
CA VAL A 143 14.11 -2.43 -1.16
C VAL A 143 14.88 -3.67 -0.72
N ARG A 144 16.00 -3.48 -0.03
CA ARG A 144 16.81 -4.61 0.47
C ARG A 144 16.20 -5.26 1.70
N GLU A 145 15.62 -4.44 2.56
CA GLU A 145 14.97 -4.86 3.80
C GLU A 145 13.95 -3.80 4.22
N LEU A 146 12.99 -4.21 5.00
CA LEU A 146 12.03 -3.37 5.70
C LEU A 146 12.42 -3.27 7.18
N MET A 147 11.69 -2.46 7.93
CA MET A 147 11.98 -2.20 9.34
C MET A 147 12.02 -3.50 10.18
N TRP A 148 11.14 -4.44 9.89
CA TRP A 148 11.13 -5.73 10.55
C TRP A 148 11.72 -6.82 9.66
N ARG A 149 12.68 -7.57 10.24
CA ARG A 149 13.27 -8.73 9.55
C ARG A 149 12.19 -9.75 9.21
N ASP A 150 12.38 -10.44 8.12
CA ASP A 150 11.48 -11.48 7.58
C ASP A 150 10.14 -10.98 7.03
N THR A 151 9.87 -9.66 7.04
CA THR A 151 8.76 -9.05 6.28
C THR A 151 9.20 -8.71 4.85
N ASN A 152 8.32 -8.95 3.88
CA ASN A 152 8.62 -8.75 2.45
C ASN A 152 7.79 -7.65 1.80
N LEU A 153 6.77 -7.15 2.51
CA LEU A 153 5.81 -6.18 1.99
C LEU A 153 5.52 -5.09 3.02
N GLU A 154 5.57 -3.85 2.55
CA GLU A 154 4.97 -2.70 3.21
C GLU A 154 4.06 -1.97 2.24
N VAL A 155 2.91 -1.50 2.70
CA VAL A 155 1.96 -0.73 1.89
C VAL A 155 1.50 0.48 2.67
N ASP A 156 1.51 1.65 2.01
CA ASP A 156 0.89 2.88 2.50
C ASP A 156 -0.07 3.47 1.46
N MET A 157 -1.03 4.27 1.93
CA MET A 157 -2.11 4.78 1.11
C MET A 157 -2.47 6.22 1.45
N ILE A 158 -3.01 6.93 0.47
CA ILE A 158 -3.67 8.21 0.66
C ILE A 158 -5.10 8.10 0.18
N CYS A 159 -6.04 8.54 1.02
CA CYS A 159 -7.43 8.76 0.63
C CYS A 159 -7.74 10.26 0.62
N PHE A 160 -8.69 10.65 -0.23
CA PHE A 160 -9.21 11.99 -0.29
C PHE A 160 -10.73 11.94 -0.34
N ALA A 161 -11.34 12.18 0.81
CA ALA A 161 -12.80 12.16 0.99
C ALA A 161 -13.39 13.54 0.70
N ASP A 162 -13.96 13.70 -0.47
CA ASP A 162 -14.74 14.85 -0.89
C ASP A 162 -15.94 14.39 -1.72
N ASP A 163 -16.80 15.33 -2.12
CA ASP A 163 -17.98 15.05 -2.94
C ASP A 163 -17.67 15.06 -4.45
N ASN A 164 -16.42 15.25 -4.86
CA ASN A 164 -16.05 15.28 -6.27
C ASN A 164 -15.99 13.87 -6.87
N GLU A 165 -16.40 13.78 -8.12
CA GLU A 165 -16.24 12.54 -8.88
C GLU A 165 -14.77 12.26 -9.19
N THR A 166 -14.42 10.98 -9.19
CA THR A 166 -13.13 10.50 -9.60
C THR A 166 -13.13 10.21 -11.11
N THR A 167 -12.15 10.74 -11.82
CA THR A 167 -11.91 10.44 -13.24
C THR A 167 -10.54 9.76 -13.38
N THR A 168 -10.52 8.61 -14.02
CA THR A 168 -9.27 7.90 -14.35
C THR A 168 -8.86 8.17 -15.80
N PHE A 169 -7.54 8.13 -16.07
CA PHE A 169 -6.97 8.36 -17.40
C PHE A 169 -6.02 7.23 -17.77
N GLY A 170 -6.12 6.80 -19.01
CA GLY A 170 -5.35 5.70 -19.57
C GLY A 170 -5.87 4.33 -19.14
N ASP A 171 -5.41 3.31 -19.86
CA ASP A 171 -5.73 1.92 -19.53
C ASP A 171 -4.93 1.44 -18.33
N PRO A 172 -5.49 0.58 -17.47
CA PRO A 172 -4.75 0.00 -16.38
C PRO A 172 -3.50 -0.75 -16.88
N ASN A 173 -2.40 -0.62 -16.13
CA ASN A 173 -1.18 -1.35 -16.40
C ASN A 173 -1.48 -2.87 -16.46
N PRO A 174 -1.06 -3.59 -17.52
CA PRO A 174 -1.45 -4.98 -17.72
C PRO A 174 -0.90 -5.93 -16.65
N HIS A 175 0.24 -5.60 -16.05
CA HIS A 175 0.89 -6.42 -15.03
C HIS A 175 0.52 -6.00 -13.61
N MET A 176 0.62 -4.69 -13.32
CA MET A 176 0.40 -4.15 -11.98
C MET A 176 -1.05 -3.71 -11.72
N GLN A 177 -1.85 -3.59 -12.78
CA GLN A 177 -3.29 -3.31 -12.74
C GLN A 177 -3.69 -2.04 -12.00
N HIS A 178 -2.82 -1.03 -11.98
CA HIS A 178 -3.11 0.31 -11.52
C HIS A 178 -3.40 1.24 -12.71
N VAL A 179 -4.16 2.29 -12.48
CA VAL A 179 -4.38 3.33 -13.51
C VAL A 179 -3.17 4.27 -13.60
N PRO A 180 -2.81 4.75 -14.81
CA PRO A 180 -1.69 5.69 -14.95
C PRO A 180 -1.93 7.01 -14.24
N ALA A 181 -3.15 7.53 -14.26
CA ALA A 181 -3.52 8.78 -13.62
C ALA A 181 -4.97 8.78 -13.12
N LEU A 182 -5.21 9.58 -12.10
CA LEU A 182 -6.51 9.82 -11.50
C LEU A 182 -6.65 11.30 -11.18
N ARG A 183 -7.79 11.89 -11.49
CA ARG A 183 -8.18 13.23 -11.07
C ARG A 183 -9.34 13.15 -10.09
N ARG A 184 -9.26 13.95 -9.01
CA ARG A 184 -10.36 14.17 -8.09
C ARG A 184 -10.39 15.64 -7.68
N GLY A 185 -11.45 16.35 -8.03
CA GLY A 185 -11.52 17.80 -7.90
C GLY A 185 -10.37 18.49 -8.65
N ASP A 186 -9.62 19.34 -7.95
CA ASP A 186 -8.45 20.06 -8.47
C ASP A 186 -7.14 19.27 -8.42
N TRP A 187 -7.17 18.04 -7.89
CA TRP A 187 -5.99 17.21 -7.68
C TRP A 187 -5.83 16.17 -8.79
N VAL A 188 -4.61 15.99 -9.23
CA VAL A 188 -4.22 14.94 -10.18
C VAL A 188 -3.13 14.09 -9.53
N PHE A 189 -3.34 12.78 -9.54
CA PHE A 189 -2.43 11.78 -9.01
C PHE A 189 -1.90 10.95 -10.17
N LEU A 190 -0.60 10.68 -10.16
CA LEU A 190 0.07 9.93 -11.23
C LEU A 190 0.73 8.69 -10.66
N SER A 191 0.70 7.59 -11.40
CA SER A 191 1.56 6.44 -11.12
C SER A 191 3.02 6.81 -11.35
N SER A 192 3.92 6.11 -10.67
CA SER A 192 5.34 6.19 -11.03
C SER A 192 5.58 5.49 -12.36
N GLU A 193 6.37 6.12 -13.19
CA GLU A 193 6.81 5.57 -14.46
C GLU A 193 8.31 5.24 -14.39
N GLY A 194 8.71 4.15 -15.00
CA GLY A 194 10.10 3.72 -15.16
C GLY A 194 10.42 3.52 -16.64
N PRO A 195 11.70 3.39 -17.00
CA PRO A 195 12.12 3.07 -18.36
C PRO A 195 11.87 1.58 -18.66
N VAL A 196 10.61 1.18 -18.62
CA VAL A 196 10.19 -0.23 -18.78
C VAL A 196 9.28 -0.33 -20.00
N ASP A 197 9.57 -1.29 -20.85
CA ASP A 197 8.65 -1.70 -21.90
C ASP A 197 7.66 -2.72 -21.32
N TRP A 198 6.39 -2.40 -21.35
CA TRP A 198 5.31 -3.25 -20.83
C TRP A 198 4.69 -4.14 -21.91
N THR A 199 5.25 -4.13 -23.13
CA THR A 199 4.69 -4.85 -24.27
C THR A 199 5.28 -6.24 -24.49
N ASP A 200 6.32 -6.64 -23.73
CA ASP A 200 7.01 -7.92 -23.82
C ASP A 200 6.54 -8.92 -22.74
#